data_8c44d475e6479684c3961d0f1a558aef
#
_entry.id   8c44d475e6479684c3961d0f1a558aef
#
_cell.length_a   1.000
_cell.length_b   1.000
_cell.length_c   1.000
_cell.angle_alpha   90.00
_cell.angle_beta   90.00
_cell.angle_gamma   90.00
#
_symmetry.space_group_name_H-M   'P 1'
#
loop_
_entity.id
_entity.type
_entity.pdbx_description
1 polymer ?
#
loop_
_entity_poly.entity_id
_entity_poly.type
_entity_poly.pdbx_seq_one_letter_code
_entity_poly.pdbx_strand_id
1 'polypeptide(L)'
;ISTHQYPYYPGSGSEKEKGKFNNVFNIPLEAGTTANQYLNAYEHVLNKLKEFKPEFLLFSAGFDAHIDDPLAQLRLSSEDFYTLTKRTLEISKPFCNGNVVSILEGGYDLKALQESSQRHVDALIEFNW
;
A
#
# COMPACT_ATOMS: atom_id res chain seq x y z
N ILE A 1 -2.09 5.79 7.02
CA ILE A 1 -1.90 4.33 7.13
C ILE A 1 -0.63 3.97 6.39
N SER A 2 0.19 3.07 6.93
CA SER A 2 1.41 2.57 6.28
C SER A 2 1.53 1.06 6.48
N THR A 3 1.83 0.34 5.40
CA THR A 3 2.29 -1.05 5.40
C THR A 3 3.75 -1.06 4.95
N HIS A 4 4.65 -1.61 5.73
CA HIS A 4 6.08 -1.55 5.46
C HIS A 4 6.83 -2.66 6.18
N GLN A 5 8.01 -3.02 5.67
CA GLN A 5 8.93 -3.90 6.38
C GLN A 5 9.44 -3.22 7.65
N TYR A 6 9.44 -3.95 8.77
CA TYR A 6 9.92 -3.46 10.06
C TYR A 6 10.59 -4.59 10.87
N PRO A 7 11.67 -4.33 11.59
CA PRO A 7 12.45 -3.08 11.60
C PRO A 7 13.25 -2.88 10.29
N TYR A 8 13.16 -1.70 9.69
CA TYR A 8 13.90 -1.34 8.49
C TYR A 8 14.09 0.18 8.42
N TYR A 9 14.75 0.68 7.35
CA TYR A 9 14.89 2.13 7.15
C TYR A 9 13.50 2.81 7.10
N PRO A 10 13.29 3.94 7.76
CA PRO A 10 14.21 4.75 8.56
C PRO A 10 14.23 4.39 10.07
N GLY A 11 13.75 3.26 10.49
CA GLY A 11 13.71 2.80 11.88
C GLY A 11 12.49 3.23 12.68
N SER A 12 11.59 4.01 12.08
CA SER A 12 10.26 4.36 12.62
C SER A 12 9.17 3.47 12.00
N GLY A 13 7.93 3.62 12.43
CA GLY A 13 6.77 2.90 11.89
C GLY A 13 6.31 1.72 12.74
N SER A 14 6.66 1.66 14.03
CA SER A 14 6.12 0.65 14.93
C SER A 14 4.60 0.84 15.14
N GLU A 15 3.89 -0.24 15.49
CA GLU A 15 2.46 -0.16 15.82
C GLU A 15 2.12 0.81 16.95
N LYS A 16 3.11 1.12 17.80
CA LYS A 16 2.94 2.04 18.95
C LYS A 16 2.96 3.51 18.54
N GLU A 17 3.47 3.82 17.37
CA GLU A 17 3.52 5.19 16.83
C GLU A 17 2.15 5.58 16.27
N LYS A 18 1.37 6.28 17.06
CA LYS A 18 -0.02 6.65 16.74
C LYS A 18 -0.19 8.11 16.30
N GLY A 19 0.89 8.91 16.34
CA GLY A 19 0.81 10.34 16.11
C GLY A 19 0.11 11.10 17.25
N LYS A 20 0.24 12.43 17.22
CA LYS A 20 -0.31 13.30 18.27
C LYS A 20 -1.84 13.19 18.42
N PHE A 21 -2.53 12.90 17.32
CA PHE A 21 -4.01 12.84 17.26
C PHE A 21 -4.55 11.42 17.11
N ASN A 22 -3.71 10.40 17.39
CA ASN A 22 -4.05 8.99 17.18
C ASN A 22 -4.51 8.68 15.73
N ASN A 23 -3.93 9.38 14.79
CA ASN A 23 -4.26 9.34 13.36
C ASN A 23 -3.20 8.65 12.48
N VAL A 24 -2.18 8.07 13.09
CA VAL A 24 -1.19 7.22 12.42
C VAL A 24 -1.54 5.76 12.68
N PHE A 25 -1.58 4.98 11.60
CA PHE A 25 -1.86 3.56 11.66
C PHE A 25 -0.79 2.78 10.88
N ASN A 26 0.10 2.13 11.60
CA ASN A 26 1.20 1.35 11.06
C ASN A 26 0.91 -0.14 11.11
N ILE A 27 1.24 -0.84 10.05
CA ILE A 27 1.21 -2.29 9.92
C ILE A 27 2.63 -2.75 9.56
N PRO A 28 3.48 -2.96 10.58
CA PRO A 28 4.83 -3.46 10.39
C PRO A 28 4.79 -4.92 9.94
N LEU A 29 5.58 -5.25 8.92
CA LEU A 29 5.68 -6.58 8.34
C LEU A 29 7.10 -7.11 8.46
N GLU A 30 7.24 -8.38 8.77
CA GLU A 30 8.56 -9.01 8.85
C GLU A 30 9.20 -9.18 7.48
N ALA A 31 10.53 -9.20 7.44
CA ALA A 31 11.28 -9.59 6.26
C ALA A 31 10.85 -10.98 5.76
N GLY A 32 10.69 -11.15 4.46
CA GLY A 32 10.23 -12.40 3.87
C GLY A 32 8.69 -12.57 3.85
N THR A 33 7.93 -11.60 4.34
CA THR A 33 6.46 -11.63 4.28
C THR A 33 5.99 -11.91 2.84
N THR A 34 5.27 -13.02 2.67
CA THR A 34 4.71 -13.45 1.39
C THR A 34 3.49 -12.61 0.98
N ALA A 35 3.13 -12.66 -0.31
CA ALA A 35 1.94 -11.97 -0.82
C ALA A 35 0.66 -12.31 -0.02
N ASN A 36 0.43 -13.59 0.28
CA ASN A 36 -0.74 -14.01 1.07
C ASN A 36 -0.73 -13.41 2.49
N GLN A 37 0.41 -13.40 3.15
CA GLN A 37 0.54 -12.79 4.48
C GLN A 37 0.33 -11.27 4.41
N TYR A 38 0.88 -10.62 3.39
CA TYR A 38 0.69 -9.19 3.16
C TYR A 38 -0.78 -8.85 2.92
N LEU A 39 -1.46 -9.57 2.03
CA LEU A 39 -2.87 -9.36 1.73
C LEU A 39 -3.76 -9.57 2.97
N ASN A 40 -3.44 -10.57 3.80
CA ASN A 40 -4.14 -10.76 5.08
C ASN A 40 -3.94 -9.57 6.04
N ALA A 41 -2.71 -9.06 6.16
CA ALA A 41 -2.44 -7.87 6.96
C ALA A 41 -3.12 -6.62 6.38
N TYR A 42 -3.24 -6.53 5.06
CA TYR A 42 -3.89 -5.42 4.37
C TYR A 42 -5.40 -5.31 4.66
N GLU A 43 -6.05 -6.38 5.13
CA GLU A 43 -7.44 -6.30 5.62
C GLU A 43 -7.60 -5.25 6.73
N HIS A 44 -6.58 -5.05 7.55
CA HIS A 44 -6.59 -4.01 8.58
C HIS A 44 -6.58 -2.61 7.97
N VAL A 45 -5.88 -2.40 6.84
CA VAL A 45 -5.93 -1.14 6.06
C VAL A 45 -7.35 -0.88 5.59
N LEU A 46 -7.96 -1.88 4.94
CA LEU A 46 -9.31 -1.75 4.37
C LEU A 46 -10.36 -1.47 5.44
N ASN A 47 -10.24 -2.12 6.60
CA ASN A 47 -11.13 -1.86 7.73
C ASN A 47 -10.95 -0.43 8.28
N LYS A 48 -9.70 0.06 8.37
CA LYS A 48 -9.44 1.44 8.80
C LYS A 48 -9.98 2.47 7.81
N LEU A 49 -9.92 2.23 6.52
CA LEU A 49 -10.53 3.09 5.50
C LEU A 49 -12.05 3.16 5.65
N LYS A 50 -12.71 2.01 5.91
CA LYS A 50 -14.16 1.96 6.19
C LYS A 50 -14.56 2.75 7.44
N GLU A 51 -13.74 2.66 8.50
CA GLU A 51 -13.98 3.39 9.74
C GLU A 51 -13.78 4.90 9.57
N PHE A 52 -12.68 5.28 8.88
CA PHE A 52 -12.29 6.68 8.72
C PHE A 52 -13.14 7.43 7.68
N LYS A 53 -13.59 6.74 6.62
CA LYS A 53 -14.42 7.30 5.53
C LYS A 53 -13.75 8.51 4.87
N PRO A 54 -12.60 8.35 4.21
CA PRO A 54 -11.85 9.46 3.65
C PRO A 54 -12.63 10.13 2.51
N GLU A 55 -12.71 11.46 2.53
CA GLU A 55 -13.26 12.27 1.42
C GLU A 55 -12.23 12.49 0.30
N PHE A 56 -10.97 12.23 0.59
CA PHE A 56 -9.85 12.30 -0.34
C PHE A 56 -8.85 11.18 -0.03
N LEU A 57 -8.39 10.47 -1.06
CA LEU A 57 -7.43 9.38 -0.92
C LEU A 57 -6.10 9.76 -1.59
N LEU A 58 -5.02 9.68 -0.83
CA LEU A 58 -3.66 9.86 -1.33
C LEU A 58 -2.90 8.54 -1.20
N PHE A 59 -2.43 8.00 -2.32
CA PHE A 59 -1.48 6.90 -2.33
C PHE A 59 -0.04 7.44 -2.33
N SER A 60 0.75 7.08 -1.34
CA SER A 60 2.20 7.01 -1.43
C SER A 60 2.54 5.64 -2.00
N ALA A 61 2.68 5.57 -3.33
CA ALA A 61 2.81 4.32 -4.07
C ALA A 61 4.29 3.89 -4.14
N GLY A 62 4.73 3.13 -3.15
CA GLY A 62 6.04 2.45 -3.15
C GLY A 62 5.92 1.05 -3.74
N PHE A 63 6.86 0.69 -4.61
CA PHE A 63 6.93 -0.61 -5.26
C PHE A 63 8.12 -1.45 -4.80
N ASP A 64 8.81 -1.01 -3.77
CA ASP A 64 9.94 -1.70 -3.12
C ASP A 64 9.53 -2.92 -2.29
N ALA A 65 8.23 -3.18 -2.14
CA ALA A 65 7.72 -4.45 -1.61
C ALA A 65 7.75 -5.61 -2.64
N HIS A 66 8.17 -5.35 -3.89
CA HIS A 66 8.29 -6.38 -4.92
C HIS A 66 9.37 -7.41 -4.58
N ILE A 67 9.14 -8.67 -4.95
CA ILE A 67 10.04 -9.80 -4.65
C ILE A 67 11.45 -9.62 -5.24
N ASP A 68 11.58 -8.89 -6.35
CA ASP A 68 12.84 -8.61 -7.04
C ASP A 68 13.50 -7.30 -6.59
N ASP A 69 12.92 -6.59 -5.60
CA ASP A 69 13.51 -5.36 -5.11
C ASP A 69 14.85 -5.64 -4.41
N PRO A 70 15.93 -4.89 -4.73
CA PRO A 70 17.24 -5.15 -4.16
C PRO A 70 17.43 -4.68 -2.72
N LEU A 71 16.51 -3.86 -2.20
CA LEU A 71 16.62 -3.26 -0.87
C LEU A 71 15.68 -3.90 0.14
N ALA A 72 14.38 -3.91 -0.13
CA ALA A 72 13.41 -4.53 0.77
C ALA A 72 13.33 -6.05 0.55
N GLN A 73 12.74 -6.75 1.50
CA GLN A 73 12.68 -8.21 1.53
C GLN A 73 11.22 -8.73 1.59
N LEU A 74 10.27 -7.90 1.23
CA LEU A 74 8.88 -8.32 1.04
C LEU A 74 8.74 -9.09 -0.29
N ARG A 75 7.67 -9.84 -0.47
CA ARG A 75 7.59 -10.80 -1.58
C ARG A 75 6.29 -10.64 -2.39
N LEU A 76 5.97 -9.39 -2.76
CA LEU A 76 4.87 -9.10 -3.65
C LEU A 76 5.28 -9.30 -5.12
N SER A 77 4.33 -9.68 -5.95
CA SER A 77 4.42 -9.61 -7.41
C SER A 77 3.80 -8.30 -7.91
N SER A 78 4.04 -7.98 -9.18
CA SER A 78 3.42 -6.81 -9.83
C SER A 78 1.89 -6.88 -9.81
N GLU A 79 1.29 -8.08 -9.89
CA GLU A 79 -0.16 -8.28 -9.82
C GLU A 79 -0.75 -7.98 -8.44
N ASP A 80 0.04 -8.16 -7.38
CA ASP A 80 -0.42 -7.84 -6.04
C ASP A 80 -0.66 -6.34 -5.88
N PHE A 81 0.12 -5.48 -6.53
CA PHE A 81 -0.10 -4.02 -6.51
C PHE A 81 -1.40 -3.63 -7.22
N TYR A 82 -1.79 -4.32 -8.30
CA TYR A 82 -3.11 -4.17 -8.89
C TYR A 82 -4.21 -4.50 -7.88
N THR A 83 -4.09 -5.65 -7.24
CA THR A 83 -5.05 -6.15 -6.25
C THR A 83 -5.21 -5.19 -5.07
N LEU A 84 -4.10 -4.73 -4.49
CA LEU A 84 -4.08 -3.79 -3.37
C LEU A 84 -4.76 -2.46 -3.75
N THR A 85 -4.42 -1.93 -4.92
CA THR A 85 -4.98 -0.70 -5.45
C THR A 85 -6.49 -0.83 -5.65
N LYS A 86 -6.92 -1.84 -6.40
CA LYS A 86 -8.33 -2.10 -6.69
C LYS A 86 -9.17 -2.23 -5.43
N ARG A 87 -8.73 -3.03 -4.46
CA ARG A 87 -9.43 -3.23 -3.19
C ARG A 87 -9.55 -1.94 -2.38
N THR A 88 -8.49 -1.12 -2.39
CA THR A 88 -8.51 0.20 -1.72
C THR A 88 -9.54 1.13 -2.37
N LEU A 89 -9.58 1.16 -3.70
CA LEU A 89 -10.56 1.96 -4.45
C LEU A 89 -12.00 1.49 -4.18
N GLU A 90 -12.25 0.18 -4.22
CA GLU A 90 -13.56 -0.41 -3.95
C GLU A 90 -14.11 0.00 -2.57
N ILE A 91 -13.25 -0.04 -1.55
CA ILE A 91 -13.63 0.34 -0.19
C ILE A 91 -13.82 1.84 -0.03
N SER A 92 -13.01 2.65 -0.73
CA SER A 92 -13.02 4.11 -0.58
C SER A 92 -14.05 4.81 -1.47
N LYS A 93 -14.49 4.18 -2.56
CA LYS A 93 -15.44 4.74 -3.52
C LYS A 93 -16.65 5.43 -2.88
N PRO A 94 -17.35 4.83 -1.91
CA PRO A 94 -18.55 5.44 -1.30
C PRO A 94 -18.26 6.75 -0.56
N PHE A 95 -17.01 7.03 -0.24
CA PHE A 95 -16.60 8.16 0.60
C PHE A 95 -15.83 9.22 -0.17
N CYS A 96 -14.85 8.83 -1.01
CA CYS A 96 -13.96 9.76 -1.70
C CYS A 96 -14.49 10.23 -3.07
N ASN A 97 -15.52 9.58 -3.63
CA ASN A 97 -16.16 9.98 -4.89
C ASN A 97 -15.17 10.31 -6.03
N GLY A 98 -14.13 9.48 -6.19
CA GLY A 98 -13.10 9.67 -7.22
C GLY A 98 -12.00 10.68 -6.88
N ASN A 99 -12.03 11.31 -5.71
CA ASN A 99 -10.95 12.19 -5.26
C ASN A 99 -9.73 11.37 -4.84
N VAL A 100 -8.96 10.91 -5.81
CA VAL A 100 -7.80 10.04 -5.61
C VAL A 100 -6.59 10.62 -6.32
N VAL A 101 -5.47 10.66 -5.62
CA VAL A 101 -4.15 11.00 -6.18
C VAL A 101 -3.16 9.92 -5.80
N SER A 102 -2.30 9.53 -6.72
CA SER A 102 -1.19 8.62 -6.46
C SER A 102 0.14 9.29 -6.78
N ILE A 103 1.10 9.14 -5.89
CA ILE A 103 2.44 9.69 -5.99
C ILE A 103 3.44 8.55 -5.86
N LEU A 104 4.35 8.45 -6.82
CA LEU A 104 5.44 7.47 -6.80
C LEU A 104 6.39 7.74 -5.63
N GLU A 105 6.72 6.69 -4.90
CA GLU A 105 7.73 6.69 -3.84
C GLU A 105 8.87 5.72 -4.18
N GLY A 106 9.01 4.59 -3.45
CA GLY A 106 10.06 3.60 -3.63
C GLY A 106 9.83 2.63 -4.79
N GLY A 107 10.85 1.82 -5.04
CA GLY A 107 10.92 0.80 -6.09
C GLY A 107 12.27 0.90 -6.82
N TYR A 108 13.16 -0.06 -6.58
CA TYR A 108 14.59 0.09 -6.91
C TYR A 108 15.09 -0.96 -7.91
N ASP A 109 14.27 -1.95 -8.26
CA ASP A 109 14.45 -2.74 -9.47
C ASP A 109 13.64 -2.10 -10.61
N LEU A 110 14.31 -1.71 -11.70
CA LEU A 110 13.67 -0.96 -12.79
C LEU A 110 12.59 -1.75 -13.52
N LYS A 111 12.77 -3.06 -13.67
CA LYS A 111 11.77 -3.92 -14.31
C LYS A 111 10.56 -4.11 -13.43
N ALA A 112 10.78 -4.45 -12.16
CA ALA A 112 9.71 -4.57 -11.18
C ALA A 112 8.94 -3.27 -11.01
N LEU A 113 9.63 -2.12 -10.99
CA LEU A 113 9.02 -0.79 -10.93
C LEU A 113 8.12 -0.53 -12.14
N GLN A 114 8.62 -0.80 -13.36
CA GLN A 114 7.84 -0.64 -14.59
C GLN A 114 6.57 -1.49 -14.56
N GLU A 115 6.70 -2.78 -14.28
CA GLU A 115 5.56 -3.71 -14.27
C GLU A 115 4.56 -3.38 -13.16
N SER A 116 5.05 -3.11 -11.95
CA SER A 116 4.21 -2.83 -10.78
C SER A 116 3.49 -1.49 -10.89
N SER A 117 4.17 -0.45 -11.36
CA SER A 117 3.53 0.86 -11.58
C SER A 117 2.49 0.79 -12.70
N GLN A 118 2.76 0.02 -13.77
CA GLN A 118 1.76 -0.24 -14.82
C GLN A 118 0.51 -0.90 -14.23
N ARG A 119 0.67 -1.97 -13.43
CA ARG A 119 -0.46 -2.68 -12.82
C ARG A 119 -1.24 -1.79 -11.83
N HIS A 120 -0.56 -0.94 -11.09
CA HIS A 120 -1.20 0.05 -10.23
C HIS A 120 -2.05 1.05 -11.04
N VAL A 121 -1.49 1.58 -12.14
CA VAL A 121 -2.20 2.50 -13.03
C VAL A 121 -3.35 1.81 -13.74
N ASP A 122 -3.20 0.56 -14.18
CA ASP A 122 -4.29 -0.23 -14.76
C ASP A 122 -5.49 -0.30 -13.80
N ALA A 123 -5.23 -0.58 -12.51
CA ALA A 123 -6.28 -0.62 -11.51
C ALA A 123 -7.00 0.73 -11.32
N LEU A 124 -6.27 1.86 -11.45
CA LEU A 124 -6.85 3.21 -11.39
C LEU A 124 -7.71 3.52 -12.62
N ILE A 125 -7.27 3.11 -13.81
CA ILE A 125 -7.96 3.38 -15.10
C ILE A 125 -9.19 2.47 -15.25
N GLU A 126 -9.06 1.20 -14.94
CA GLU A 126 -10.13 0.20 -15.09
C GLU A 126 -11.22 0.34 -14.02
N PHE A 127 -10.95 1.10 -12.97
CA PHE A 127 -11.90 1.26 -11.89
C PHE A 127 -13.12 2.06 -12.32
N ASN A 128 -14.30 1.50 -12.10
CA ASN A 128 -15.57 2.17 -12.43
C ASN A 128 -15.99 3.07 -11.24
N TRP A 129 -15.71 4.34 -11.40
CA TRP A 129 -16.04 5.39 -10.42
C TRP A 129 -17.53 5.68 -10.29
#